data_2d2593e85ce8d7b5114d0b3142ef97ea
#
_entry.id   2d2593e85ce8d7b5114d0b3142ef97ea
#
_cell.length_a   1.000
_cell.length_b   1.000
_cell.length_c   1.000
_cell.angle_alpha   90.00
_cell.angle_beta   90.00
_cell.angle_gamma   90.00
#
_symmetry.space_group_name_H-M   'P 1'
#
loop_
_entity.id
_entity.type
_entity.pdbx_description
1 polymer ?
#
loop_
_entity_poly.entity_id
_entity_poly.type
_entity_poly.pdbx_seq_one_letter_code
_entity_poly.pdbx_strand_id
1 'polypeptide(L)'
;MKILHAIGLTLLFLLTTLSSSGAAEADLRAIIAKFATVTDFSETGAVVQELTATGDPAVERPLAALADGNLYIRTADSMVFVGKEGDENVQLFDPLSGEPAGDASEDDITKISVNNTLRRTIRDALGTLTLGSKDPTVRIAAADTMFKTPDAANIGPLDAAIASESVTSVKALLEQARAASILVSDKPDADKLAAIALIGARGDRDAVSLLTSVEANASGAVKDAATAAIANINSTLALWDAGQNIWYGISLGSVLLLAAIGLAITFGVMGVINMAHGEMVMLGAYTTFVVQQVIRTSFPGLFDWSLVIALPLAFLVAAFVGLIIERGVIRFLYGRPLETLLATWGVSLILQQAVRSIFGPTNQEVGNPTWMSGSFDVGQLAITWNRLWILVFALTVFGMLLYVMKRTPWGLQMRAVTANRRMAASMGIRTPWVDALTFALGSGIAGIAGVALSQIDNVSPNLGRGYIIDSFMVVVFGGVGNLWGTLVGAFSLGIVNKVLEPYAGAVLGKIVVLVLIILFIQKRPRGLFALKGRAVEA
;
A
#
# COMPACT_ATOMS: atom_id res chain seq x y z
N MET A 1 57.75 31.33 -3.84
CA MET A 1 57.52 31.18 -5.29
C MET A 1 56.68 29.95 -5.69
N LYS A 2 56.83 28.80 -5.07
CA LYS A 2 56.03 27.59 -5.44
C LYS A 2 54.52 27.64 -5.11
N ILE A 3 54.10 28.40 -4.11
CA ILE A 3 52.68 28.55 -3.70
C ILE A 3 51.91 29.50 -4.66
N LEU A 4 52.57 30.56 -5.16
CA LEU A 4 51.94 31.43 -6.14
C LEU A 4 51.73 30.78 -7.51
N HIS A 5 52.60 29.83 -7.91
CA HIS A 5 52.41 29.07 -9.15
C HIS A 5 51.27 28.04 -9.04
N ALA A 6 51.05 27.44 -7.86
CA ALA A 6 49.96 26.51 -7.63
C ALA A 6 48.60 27.23 -7.65
N ILE A 7 48.49 28.41 -7.06
CA ILE A 7 47.27 29.22 -7.07
C ILE A 7 46.95 29.75 -8.49
N GLY A 8 48.00 30.14 -9.25
CA GLY A 8 47.83 30.54 -10.65
C GLY A 8 47.34 29.40 -11.56
N LEU A 9 47.83 28.18 -11.35
CA LEU A 9 47.40 27.01 -12.14
C LEU A 9 45.97 26.58 -11.79
N THR A 10 45.56 26.63 -10.51
CA THR A 10 44.19 26.30 -10.09
C THR A 10 43.18 27.36 -10.57
N LEU A 11 43.55 28.65 -10.58
CA LEU A 11 42.70 29.70 -11.13
C LEU A 11 42.56 29.60 -12.66
N LEU A 12 43.65 29.23 -13.37
CA LEU A 12 43.62 29.01 -14.81
C LEU A 12 42.76 27.77 -15.19
N PHE A 13 42.80 26.72 -14.37
CA PHE A 13 41.96 25.52 -14.56
C PHE A 13 40.47 25.81 -14.26
N LEU A 14 40.17 26.65 -13.26
CA LEU A 14 38.79 27.10 -12.98
C LEU A 14 38.24 28.03 -14.08
N LEU A 15 39.09 28.90 -14.66
CA LEU A 15 38.69 29.77 -15.77
C LEU A 15 38.45 29.02 -17.08
N THR A 16 39.16 27.93 -17.34
CA THR A 16 38.96 27.09 -18.54
C THR A 16 37.72 26.22 -18.44
N THR A 17 37.32 25.79 -17.25
CA THR A 17 36.06 25.01 -17.05
C THR A 17 34.82 25.90 -17.14
N LEU A 18 34.89 27.18 -16.73
CA LEU A 18 33.80 28.14 -16.90
C LEU A 18 33.59 28.56 -18.37
N SER A 19 34.66 28.59 -19.17
CA SER A 19 34.58 28.98 -20.59
C SER A 19 33.98 27.88 -21.49
N SER A 20 34.15 26.60 -21.14
CA SER A 20 33.60 25.48 -21.92
C SER A 20 32.10 25.31 -21.70
N SER A 21 31.58 25.58 -20.50
CA SER A 21 30.14 25.49 -20.19
C SER A 21 29.34 26.58 -20.92
N GLY A 22 29.84 27.79 -20.98
CA GLY A 22 29.16 28.92 -21.66
C GLY A 22 29.11 28.78 -23.19
N ALA A 23 30.10 28.14 -23.81
CA ALA A 23 30.12 27.94 -25.25
C ALA A 23 29.10 26.84 -25.67
N ALA A 24 29.02 25.74 -24.91
CA ALA A 24 28.06 24.67 -25.18
C ALA A 24 26.59 25.14 -24.99
N GLU A 25 26.33 25.97 -23.99
CA GLU A 25 24.99 26.54 -23.77
C GLU A 25 24.59 27.52 -24.90
N ALA A 26 25.54 28.32 -25.41
CA ALA A 26 25.27 29.20 -26.53
C ALA A 26 24.93 28.46 -27.82
N ASP A 27 25.57 27.30 -28.08
CA ASP A 27 25.28 26.46 -29.22
C ASP A 27 23.90 25.81 -29.08
N LEU A 28 23.51 25.33 -27.87
CA LEU A 28 22.17 24.78 -27.63
C LEU A 28 21.07 25.82 -27.82
N ARG A 29 21.27 27.05 -27.33
CA ARG A 29 20.33 28.17 -27.55
C ARG A 29 20.17 28.51 -29.02
N ALA A 30 21.26 28.45 -29.81
CA ALA A 30 21.20 28.68 -31.25
C ALA A 30 20.36 27.58 -31.98
N ILE A 31 20.45 26.33 -31.54
CA ILE A 31 19.64 25.25 -32.11
C ILE A 31 18.16 25.40 -31.70
N ILE A 32 17.89 25.70 -30.41
CA ILE A 32 16.52 25.93 -29.92
C ILE A 32 15.85 27.11 -30.65
N ALA A 33 16.60 28.16 -30.92
CA ALA A 33 16.07 29.32 -31.66
C ALA A 33 15.58 28.97 -33.09
N LYS A 34 16.06 27.86 -33.68
CA LYS A 34 15.58 27.41 -34.99
C LYS A 34 14.10 27.01 -34.94
N PHE A 35 13.56 26.60 -33.81
CA PHE A 35 12.12 26.34 -33.69
C PHE A 35 11.24 27.56 -34.00
N ALA A 36 11.75 28.76 -33.83
CA ALA A 36 11.02 29.98 -34.20
C ALA A 36 10.99 30.27 -35.69
N THR A 37 11.84 29.63 -36.49
CA THR A 37 11.97 29.88 -37.93
C THR A 37 11.40 28.77 -38.80
N VAL A 38 11.19 27.58 -38.23
CA VAL A 38 10.65 26.43 -38.96
C VAL A 38 9.13 26.47 -39.01
N THR A 39 8.58 26.15 -40.16
CA THR A 39 7.13 26.20 -40.43
C THR A 39 6.53 24.82 -40.71
N ASP A 40 7.37 23.81 -40.96
CA ASP A 40 6.94 22.44 -41.29
C ASP A 40 7.34 21.46 -40.19
N PHE A 41 6.50 20.45 -39.95
CA PHE A 41 6.74 19.35 -39.01
C PHE A 41 8.02 18.56 -39.29
N SER A 42 8.41 18.44 -40.58
CA SER A 42 9.62 17.76 -40.99
C SER A 42 10.87 18.54 -40.57
N GLU A 43 10.85 19.87 -40.73
CA GLU A 43 11.94 20.76 -40.26
C GLU A 43 12.04 20.80 -38.75
N THR A 44 10.89 20.86 -38.06
CA THR A 44 10.83 20.73 -36.59
C THR A 44 11.47 19.42 -36.11
N GLY A 45 11.20 18.30 -36.83
CA GLY A 45 11.82 17.00 -36.58
C GLY A 45 13.34 17.00 -36.75
N ALA A 46 13.84 17.73 -37.76
CA ALA A 46 15.29 17.87 -37.97
C ALA A 46 15.96 18.64 -36.82
N VAL A 47 15.33 19.70 -36.28
CA VAL A 47 15.81 20.42 -35.11
C VAL A 47 15.83 19.54 -33.86
N VAL A 48 14.81 18.69 -33.65
CA VAL A 48 14.77 17.69 -32.57
C VAL A 48 15.96 16.73 -32.68
N GLN A 49 16.24 16.21 -33.88
CA GLN A 49 17.39 15.33 -34.10
C GLN A 49 18.74 16.02 -33.86
N GLU A 50 18.88 17.28 -34.31
CA GLU A 50 20.08 18.08 -34.06
C GLU A 50 20.32 18.31 -32.56
N LEU A 51 19.28 18.65 -31.79
CA LEU A 51 19.34 18.77 -30.35
C LEU A 51 19.74 17.44 -29.69
N THR A 52 19.14 16.34 -30.11
CA THR A 52 19.44 15.01 -29.55
C THR A 52 20.88 14.59 -29.80
N ALA A 53 21.42 14.92 -30.99
CA ALA A 53 22.80 14.61 -31.37
C ALA A 53 23.85 15.30 -30.46
N THR A 54 23.49 16.39 -29.76
CA THR A 54 24.40 17.04 -28.80
C THR A 54 24.66 16.17 -27.56
N GLY A 55 23.73 15.27 -27.20
CA GLY A 55 23.84 14.42 -26.02
C GLY A 55 23.80 15.18 -24.69
N ASP A 56 23.45 16.47 -24.70
CA ASP A 56 23.42 17.29 -23.49
C ASP A 56 22.10 17.08 -22.72
N PRO A 57 22.14 16.72 -21.43
CA PRO A 57 20.93 16.53 -20.61
C PRO A 57 20.00 17.78 -20.56
N ALA A 58 20.54 18.98 -20.76
CA ALA A 58 19.76 20.23 -20.71
C ALA A 58 18.67 20.29 -21.80
N VAL A 59 18.82 19.53 -22.90
CA VAL A 59 17.82 19.48 -23.99
C VAL A 59 16.59 18.62 -23.67
N GLU A 60 16.62 17.86 -22.58
CA GLU A 60 15.45 17.07 -22.12
C GLU A 60 14.24 17.97 -21.87
N ARG A 61 14.44 19.11 -21.18
CA ARG A 61 13.35 20.03 -20.81
C ARG A 61 12.63 20.63 -22.02
N PRO A 62 13.30 21.25 -23.00
CA PRO A 62 12.62 21.78 -24.17
C PRO A 62 11.98 20.72 -25.04
N LEU A 63 12.56 19.52 -25.13
CA LEU A 63 11.97 18.41 -25.90
C LEU A 63 10.73 17.85 -25.20
N ALA A 64 10.75 17.69 -23.86
CA ALA A 64 9.57 17.28 -23.09
C ALA A 64 8.45 18.32 -23.23
N ALA A 65 8.78 19.61 -23.09
CA ALA A 65 7.80 20.68 -23.28
C ALA A 65 7.22 20.72 -24.70
N LEU A 66 8.03 20.42 -25.72
CA LEU A 66 7.55 20.29 -27.10
C LEU A 66 6.61 19.10 -27.25
N ALA A 67 6.92 17.93 -26.66
CA ALA A 67 6.06 16.74 -26.70
C ALA A 67 4.69 17.01 -26.07
N ASP A 68 4.68 17.73 -24.93
CA ASP A 68 3.47 18.10 -24.20
C ASP A 68 2.71 19.27 -24.83
N GLY A 69 3.31 19.91 -25.87
CA GLY A 69 2.76 21.09 -26.52
C GLY A 69 2.86 22.35 -25.66
N ASN A 70 3.82 22.42 -24.79
CA ASN A 70 4.07 23.55 -23.86
C ASN A 70 5.32 24.36 -24.26
N LEU A 71 5.76 24.25 -25.52
CA LEU A 71 6.82 25.07 -26.06
C LEU A 71 6.23 26.20 -26.91
N TYR A 72 6.59 27.44 -26.59
CA TYR A 72 6.01 28.65 -27.17
C TYR A 72 7.09 29.54 -27.75
N ILE A 73 6.73 30.29 -28.79
CA ILE A 73 7.54 31.36 -29.39
C ILE A 73 6.93 32.68 -28.94
N ARG A 74 7.72 33.56 -28.33
CA ARG A 74 7.26 34.89 -28.01
C ARG A 74 7.35 35.78 -29.26
N THR A 75 6.24 36.41 -29.61
CA THR A 75 6.11 37.19 -30.87
C THR A 75 7.03 38.42 -30.92
N ALA A 76 7.32 39.03 -29.73
CA ALA A 76 8.09 40.26 -29.65
C ALA A 76 9.57 40.12 -30.08
N ASP A 77 10.21 38.99 -29.78
CA ASP A 77 11.64 38.74 -29.99
C ASP A 77 11.96 37.43 -30.69
N SER A 78 10.94 36.65 -31.06
CA SER A 78 11.06 35.31 -31.65
C SER A 78 11.89 34.33 -30.81
N MET A 79 11.90 34.50 -29.49
CA MET A 79 12.58 33.59 -28.58
C MET A 79 11.64 32.45 -28.15
N VAL A 80 12.23 31.27 -27.89
CA VAL A 80 11.51 30.06 -27.51
C VAL A 80 11.53 29.90 -25.99
N PHE A 81 10.36 29.61 -25.42
CA PHE A 81 10.16 29.45 -23.99
C PHE A 81 9.32 28.21 -23.69
N VAL A 82 9.52 27.64 -22.50
CA VAL A 82 8.60 26.65 -21.95
C VAL A 82 7.50 27.41 -21.22
N GLY A 83 6.24 27.18 -21.58
CA GLY A 83 5.08 27.81 -20.98
C GLY A 83 4.37 26.89 -20.00
N LYS A 84 3.88 27.47 -18.88
CA LYS A 84 2.95 26.81 -17.97
C LYS A 84 1.66 27.63 -17.93
N GLU A 85 0.55 27.02 -18.34
CA GLU A 85 -0.76 27.67 -18.34
C GLU A 85 -1.16 28.07 -16.92
N GLY A 86 -1.53 29.34 -16.72
CA GLY A 86 -2.13 29.91 -15.52
C GLY A 86 -3.57 30.35 -15.80
N ASP A 87 -4.25 30.95 -14.80
CA ASP A 87 -5.67 31.33 -14.91
C ASP A 87 -5.95 32.45 -15.95
N GLU A 88 -5.02 33.39 -16.16
CA GLU A 88 -5.19 34.51 -17.10
C GLU A 88 -3.96 34.71 -18.04
N ASN A 89 -2.79 34.21 -17.69
CA ASN A 89 -1.56 34.35 -18.46
C ASN A 89 -0.74 33.06 -18.45
N VAL A 90 0.14 32.90 -19.44
CA VAL A 90 1.10 31.79 -19.51
C VAL A 90 2.40 32.23 -18.87
N GLN A 91 2.85 31.53 -17.83
CA GLN A 91 4.17 31.74 -17.22
C GLN A 91 5.24 31.16 -18.13
N LEU A 92 6.23 31.97 -18.51
CA LEU A 92 7.33 31.59 -19.36
C LEU A 92 8.57 31.24 -18.56
N PHE A 93 9.24 30.17 -18.96
CA PHE A 93 10.49 29.71 -18.37
C PHE A 93 11.55 29.54 -19.46
N ASP A 94 12.79 29.83 -19.10
CA ASP A 94 13.93 29.58 -19.99
C ASP A 94 14.00 28.05 -20.30
N PRO A 95 14.13 27.67 -21.58
CA PRO A 95 14.06 26.27 -21.99
C PRO A 95 15.23 25.41 -21.49
N LEU A 96 16.39 25.99 -21.20
CA LEU A 96 17.58 25.27 -20.71
C LEU A 96 17.71 25.35 -19.19
N SER A 97 17.71 26.57 -18.61
CA SER A 97 17.91 26.78 -17.17
C SER A 97 16.63 26.48 -16.36
N GLY A 98 15.45 26.73 -16.94
CA GLY A 98 14.17 26.66 -16.26
C GLY A 98 13.90 27.83 -15.33
N GLU A 99 14.70 28.91 -15.42
CA GLU A 99 14.46 30.13 -14.68
C GLU A 99 13.21 30.85 -15.21
N PRO A 100 12.43 31.51 -14.34
CA PRO A 100 11.28 32.30 -14.78
C PRO A 100 11.70 33.43 -15.72
N ALA A 101 11.05 33.52 -16.89
CA ALA A 101 11.31 34.53 -17.91
C ALA A 101 10.17 35.56 -18.05
N GLY A 102 9.26 35.60 -17.08
CA GLY A 102 8.09 36.48 -17.03
C GLY A 102 6.80 35.82 -17.47
N ASP A 103 5.72 36.59 -17.49
CA ASP A 103 4.39 36.16 -17.91
C ASP A 103 4.07 36.78 -19.29
N ALA A 104 3.35 36.05 -20.12
CA ALA A 104 2.88 36.55 -21.41
C ALA A 104 1.38 36.26 -21.60
N SER A 105 0.70 37.17 -22.32
CA SER A 105 -0.66 36.94 -22.76
C SER A 105 -0.69 35.90 -23.90
N GLU A 106 -1.80 35.20 -24.07
CA GLU A 106 -1.98 34.25 -25.18
C GLU A 106 -1.79 34.91 -26.56
N ASP A 107 -2.08 36.21 -26.68
CA ASP A 107 -1.91 36.96 -27.92
C ASP A 107 -0.44 37.26 -28.25
N ASP A 108 0.46 37.27 -27.24
CA ASP A 108 1.87 37.58 -27.37
C ASP A 108 2.77 36.36 -27.63
N ILE A 109 2.18 35.16 -27.61
CA ILE A 109 2.90 33.89 -27.77
C ILE A 109 2.25 33.02 -28.86
N THR A 110 3.08 32.23 -29.53
CA THR A 110 2.61 31.23 -30.51
C THR A 110 3.06 29.85 -30.08
N LYS A 111 2.11 28.94 -29.92
CA LYS A 111 2.35 27.54 -29.54
C LYS A 111 2.96 26.78 -30.74
N ILE A 112 4.04 26.04 -30.49
CA ILE A 112 4.64 25.18 -31.49
C ILE A 112 3.78 23.92 -31.63
N SER A 113 3.19 23.74 -32.78
CA SER A 113 2.30 22.61 -33.06
C SER A 113 3.07 21.31 -33.24
N VAL A 114 2.52 20.21 -32.70
CA VAL A 114 3.14 18.88 -32.74
C VAL A 114 2.13 17.87 -33.30
N ASN A 115 2.48 17.19 -34.37
CA ASN A 115 1.68 16.07 -34.91
C ASN A 115 2.12 14.72 -34.29
N ASN A 116 1.40 13.65 -34.57
CA ASN A 116 1.68 12.32 -34.02
C ASN A 116 3.05 11.76 -34.47
N THR A 117 3.52 12.09 -35.64
CA THR A 117 4.83 11.67 -36.16
C THR A 117 5.95 12.38 -35.37
N LEU A 118 5.83 13.69 -35.21
CA LEU A 118 6.81 14.48 -34.47
C LEU A 118 6.84 14.09 -32.98
N ARG A 119 5.68 13.81 -32.38
CA ARG A 119 5.63 13.27 -31.00
C ARG A 119 6.39 11.94 -30.85
N ARG A 120 6.34 11.08 -31.85
CA ARG A 120 7.11 9.83 -31.86
C ARG A 120 8.61 10.14 -31.94
N THR A 121 9.02 10.99 -32.88
CA THR A 121 10.42 11.41 -33.01
C THR A 121 10.97 12.04 -31.71
N ILE A 122 10.19 12.89 -31.05
CA ILE A 122 10.58 13.50 -29.77
C ILE A 122 10.70 12.43 -28.67
N ARG A 123 9.79 11.49 -28.62
CA ARG A 123 9.86 10.39 -27.63
C ARG A 123 11.09 9.53 -27.83
N ASP A 124 11.44 9.21 -29.06
CA ASP A 124 12.64 8.44 -29.39
C ASP A 124 13.91 9.21 -29.02
N ALA A 125 13.90 10.52 -29.29
CA ALA A 125 14.98 11.45 -28.91
C ALA A 125 15.18 11.51 -27.39
N LEU A 126 14.11 11.71 -26.63
CA LEU A 126 14.14 11.72 -25.16
C LEU A 126 14.60 10.35 -24.60
N GLY A 127 14.13 9.26 -25.19
CA GLY A 127 14.58 7.93 -24.84
C GLY A 127 16.09 7.75 -25.00
N THR A 128 16.67 8.24 -26.09
CA THR A 128 18.12 8.17 -26.34
C THR A 128 18.92 9.00 -25.34
N LEU A 129 18.45 10.21 -25.02
CA LEU A 129 19.08 11.10 -24.05
C LEU A 129 19.07 10.53 -22.63
N THR A 130 17.93 9.99 -22.21
CA THR A 130 17.78 9.39 -20.87
C THR A 130 18.64 8.13 -20.68
N LEU A 131 18.85 7.35 -21.75
CA LEU A 131 19.78 6.20 -21.73
C LEU A 131 21.24 6.62 -21.50
N GLY A 132 21.65 7.81 -21.93
CA GLY A 132 22.97 8.38 -21.73
C GLY A 132 23.17 9.14 -20.41
N SER A 133 22.15 9.22 -19.56
CA SER A 133 22.21 9.96 -18.28
C SER A 133 23.32 9.46 -17.36
N LYS A 134 23.97 10.38 -16.64
CA LYS A 134 24.97 10.05 -15.59
C LYS A 134 24.33 9.34 -14.39
N ASP A 135 23.03 9.59 -14.12
CA ASP A 135 22.30 9.01 -13.01
C ASP A 135 21.79 7.60 -13.37
N PRO A 136 22.23 6.54 -12.67
CA PRO A 136 21.74 5.19 -12.90
C PRO A 136 20.22 5.05 -12.74
N THR A 137 19.59 5.85 -11.87
CA THR A 137 18.13 5.77 -11.63
C THR A 137 17.34 6.23 -12.85
N VAL A 138 17.82 7.25 -13.55
CA VAL A 138 17.23 7.72 -14.80
C VAL A 138 17.36 6.68 -15.90
N ARG A 139 18.53 6.03 -16.02
CA ARG A 139 18.75 4.97 -17.01
C ARG A 139 17.89 3.74 -16.74
N ILE A 140 17.66 3.37 -15.46
CA ILE A 140 16.75 2.30 -15.07
C ILE A 140 15.31 2.63 -15.51
N ALA A 141 14.85 3.84 -15.23
CA ALA A 141 13.51 4.28 -15.60
C ALA A 141 13.32 4.30 -17.13
N ALA A 142 14.34 4.73 -17.88
CA ALA A 142 14.33 4.70 -19.33
C ALA A 142 14.24 3.26 -19.89
N ALA A 143 15.04 2.34 -19.34
CA ALA A 143 15.03 0.92 -19.71
C ALA A 143 13.65 0.28 -19.43
N ASP A 144 13.04 0.55 -18.27
CA ASP A 144 11.73 0.04 -17.89
C ASP A 144 10.61 0.60 -18.81
N THR A 145 10.69 1.88 -19.17
CA THR A 145 9.75 2.50 -20.11
C THR A 145 9.86 1.85 -21.50
N MET A 146 11.08 1.63 -22.01
CA MET A 146 11.29 0.98 -23.31
C MET A 146 10.91 -0.49 -23.29
N PHE A 147 11.01 -1.16 -22.16
CA PHE A 147 10.51 -2.52 -21.99
C PHE A 147 8.97 -2.58 -22.09
N LYS A 148 8.27 -1.64 -21.45
CA LYS A 148 6.80 -1.58 -21.43
C LYS A 148 6.20 -1.09 -22.77
N THR A 149 6.95 -0.29 -23.52
CA THR A 149 6.57 0.24 -24.82
C THR A 149 7.63 -0.14 -25.88
N PRO A 150 7.77 -1.44 -26.22
CA PRO A 150 8.81 -1.89 -27.11
C PRO A 150 8.57 -1.40 -28.55
N ASP A 151 9.63 -0.92 -29.19
CA ASP A 151 9.69 -0.52 -30.58
C ASP A 151 10.97 -1.06 -31.22
N ALA A 152 10.87 -1.50 -32.48
CA ALA A 152 12.02 -1.97 -33.25
C ALA A 152 13.11 -0.89 -33.42
N ALA A 153 12.72 0.38 -33.46
CA ALA A 153 13.63 1.51 -33.55
C ALA A 153 14.56 1.65 -32.33
N ASN A 154 14.13 1.16 -31.17
CA ASN A 154 14.89 1.23 -29.93
C ASN A 154 16.10 0.27 -29.88
N ILE A 155 16.20 -0.69 -30.79
CA ILE A 155 17.29 -1.72 -30.79
C ILE A 155 18.65 -1.05 -30.91
N GLY A 156 18.84 -0.12 -31.83
CA GLY A 156 20.12 0.57 -32.05
C GLY A 156 20.57 1.41 -30.84
N PRO A 157 19.74 2.32 -30.32
CA PRO A 157 20.03 3.07 -29.09
C PRO A 157 20.33 2.17 -27.88
N LEU A 158 19.58 1.07 -27.70
CA LEU A 158 19.80 0.13 -26.62
C LEU A 158 21.12 -0.64 -26.77
N ASP A 159 21.51 -1.05 -28.00
CA ASP A 159 22.81 -1.68 -28.27
C ASP A 159 23.98 -0.75 -27.90
N ALA A 160 23.88 0.54 -28.25
CA ALA A 160 24.88 1.53 -27.91
C ALA A 160 24.97 1.76 -26.38
N ALA A 161 23.81 1.86 -25.70
CA ALA A 161 23.75 2.01 -24.25
C ALA A 161 24.33 0.78 -23.51
N ILE A 162 24.00 -0.44 -23.94
CA ILE A 162 24.54 -1.70 -23.36
C ILE A 162 26.05 -1.78 -23.49
N ALA A 163 26.61 -1.32 -24.64
CA ALA A 163 28.05 -1.34 -24.89
C ALA A 163 28.85 -0.40 -23.96
N SER A 164 28.22 0.72 -23.56
CA SER A 164 28.86 1.74 -22.71
C SER A 164 28.51 1.59 -21.21
N GLU A 165 27.50 0.75 -20.86
CA GLU A 165 27.03 0.63 -19.48
C GLU A 165 27.99 -0.16 -18.58
N SER A 166 28.37 0.45 -17.46
CA SER A 166 29.28 -0.12 -16.47
C SER A 166 28.57 -0.77 -15.27
N VAL A 167 27.31 -0.35 -15.00
CA VAL A 167 26.53 -0.84 -13.87
C VAL A 167 25.77 -2.10 -14.26
N THR A 168 26.12 -3.25 -13.68
CA THR A 168 25.58 -4.57 -14.06
C THR A 168 24.04 -4.64 -13.96
N SER A 169 23.43 -4.01 -12.94
CA SER A 169 21.99 -4.01 -12.78
C SER A 169 21.27 -3.21 -13.87
N VAL A 170 21.82 -2.07 -14.28
CA VAL A 170 21.29 -1.25 -15.38
C VAL A 170 21.44 -2.00 -16.69
N LYS A 171 22.61 -2.60 -16.93
CA LYS A 171 22.89 -3.38 -18.14
C LYS A 171 21.89 -4.51 -18.33
N ALA A 172 21.57 -5.25 -17.28
CA ALA A 172 20.56 -6.33 -17.34
C ALA A 172 19.17 -5.81 -17.75
N LEU A 173 18.76 -4.63 -17.26
CA LEU A 173 17.48 -4.02 -17.65
C LEU A 173 17.49 -3.52 -19.10
N LEU A 174 18.59 -2.95 -19.56
CA LEU A 174 18.76 -2.55 -20.96
C LEU A 174 18.71 -3.76 -21.91
N GLU A 175 19.36 -4.88 -21.53
CA GLU A 175 19.29 -6.14 -22.29
C GLU A 175 17.85 -6.68 -22.35
N GLN A 176 17.07 -6.57 -21.29
CA GLN A 176 15.65 -6.93 -21.27
C GLN A 176 14.80 -6.01 -22.17
N ALA A 177 15.03 -4.70 -22.13
CA ALA A 177 14.35 -3.73 -23.00
C ALA A 177 14.67 -3.98 -24.48
N ARG A 178 15.95 -4.31 -24.76
CA ARG A 178 16.38 -4.73 -26.12
C ARG A 178 15.69 -6.01 -26.56
N ALA A 179 15.60 -7.01 -25.70
CA ALA A 179 14.89 -8.26 -26.00
C ALA A 179 13.40 -8.01 -26.28
N ALA A 180 12.75 -7.12 -25.51
CA ALA A 180 11.37 -6.71 -25.77
C ALA A 180 11.22 -6.07 -27.15
N SER A 181 12.15 -5.20 -27.55
CA SER A 181 12.16 -4.55 -28.86
C SER A 181 12.42 -5.53 -30.02
N ILE A 182 13.22 -6.58 -29.80
CA ILE A 182 13.43 -7.66 -30.78
C ILE A 182 12.13 -8.44 -31.03
N LEU A 183 11.32 -8.67 -30.03
CA LEU A 183 10.07 -9.44 -30.18
C LEU A 183 9.04 -8.74 -31.10
N VAL A 184 9.05 -7.41 -31.15
CA VAL A 184 8.15 -6.62 -32.03
C VAL A 184 8.80 -6.25 -33.37
N SER A 185 10.04 -6.68 -33.63
CA SER A 185 10.78 -6.40 -34.88
C SER A 185 10.67 -7.55 -35.87
N ASP A 186 11.19 -7.29 -37.10
CA ASP A 186 11.30 -8.30 -38.18
C ASP A 186 12.58 -9.16 -38.07
N LYS A 187 13.18 -9.27 -36.85
CA LYS A 187 14.36 -10.10 -36.61
C LYS A 187 14.05 -11.59 -36.80
N PRO A 188 15.07 -12.42 -37.13
CA PRO A 188 14.89 -13.86 -37.29
C PRO A 188 14.32 -14.55 -36.04
N ASP A 189 13.62 -15.66 -36.25
CA ASP A 189 13.02 -16.44 -35.14
C ASP A 189 14.04 -16.88 -34.08
N ALA A 190 15.28 -17.14 -34.46
CA ALA A 190 16.34 -17.48 -33.52
C ALA A 190 16.60 -16.35 -32.51
N ASP A 191 16.61 -15.09 -32.96
CA ASP A 191 16.78 -13.93 -32.09
C ASP A 191 15.55 -13.73 -31.17
N LYS A 192 14.34 -13.95 -31.74
CA LYS A 192 13.10 -13.91 -30.96
C LYS A 192 13.02 -14.99 -29.89
N LEU A 193 13.48 -16.18 -30.17
CA LEU A 193 13.56 -17.28 -29.18
C LEU A 193 14.52 -16.94 -28.04
N ALA A 194 15.70 -16.38 -28.37
CA ALA A 194 16.64 -15.91 -27.36
C ALA A 194 16.06 -14.78 -26.49
N ALA A 195 15.32 -13.84 -27.12
CA ALA A 195 14.62 -12.76 -26.44
C ALA A 195 13.53 -13.29 -25.50
N ILE A 196 12.72 -14.28 -25.94
CA ILE A 196 11.71 -14.92 -25.07
C ILE A 196 12.36 -15.56 -23.85
N ALA A 197 13.49 -16.24 -24.01
CA ALA A 197 14.20 -16.87 -22.90
C ALA A 197 14.68 -15.82 -21.87
N LEU A 198 15.22 -14.69 -22.35
CA LEU A 198 15.67 -13.59 -21.49
C LEU A 198 14.49 -12.92 -20.75
N ILE A 199 13.38 -12.64 -21.43
CA ILE A 199 12.18 -12.06 -20.85
C ILE A 199 11.50 -13.05 -19.91
N GLY A 200 11.49 -14.34 -20.23
CA GLY A 200 10.99 -15.39 -19.36
C GLY A 200 11.74 -15.46 -18.02
N ALA A 201 13.06 -15.20 -18.03
CA ALA A 201 13.88 -15.15 -16.83
C ALA A 201 13.56 -13.94 -15.90
N ARG A 202 12.97 -12.85 -16.42
CA ARG A 202 12.49 -11.71 -15.63
C ARG A 202 11.38 -12.14 -14.67
N GLY A 203 10.44 -12.96 -15.13
CA GLY A 203 9.47 -13.65 -14.28
C GLY A 203 8.41 -12.76 -13.63
N ASP A 204 8.17 -11.55 -14.14
CA ASP A 204 7.18 -10.60 -13.63
C ASP A 204 5.92 -10.50 -14.51
N ARG A 205 4.93 -9.73 -14.06
CA ARG A 205 3.67 -9.54 -14.79
C ARG A 205 3.83 -8.75 -16.09
N ASP A 206 4.82 -7.85 -16.16
CA ASP A 206 5.11 -7.08 -17.37
C ASP A 206 5.65 -8.01 -18.46
N ALA A 207 6.49 -8.98 -18.09
CA ALA A 207 6.95 -10.03 -19.00
C ALA A 207 5.80 -10.89 -19.53
N VAL A 208 4.85 -11.29 -18.67
CA VAL A 208 3.64 -12.03 -19.10
C VAL A 208 2.82 -11.20 -20.09
N SER A 209 2.59 -9.93 -19.80
CA SER A 209 1.83 -9.03 -20.68
C SER A 209 2.45 -8.93 -22.07
N LEU A 210 3.77 -8.72 -22.14
CA LEU A 210 4.51 -8.65 -23.39
C LEU A 210 4.46 -9.99 -24.16
N LEU A 211 4.77 -11.11 -23.47
CA LEU A 211 4.77 -12.43 -24.11
C LEU A 211 3.38 -12.85 -24.59
N THR A 212 2.31 -12.44 -23.90
CA THR A 212 0.92 -12.68 -24.35
C THR A 212 0.63 -11.95 -25.65
N SER A 213 1.13 -10.71 -25.81
CA SER A 213 0.99 -9.99 -27.09
C SER A 213 1.77 -10.66 -28.22
N VAL A 214 2.95 -11.21 -27.92
CA VAL A 214 3.75 -11.97 -28.88
C VAL A 214 3.05 -13.28 -29.24
N GLU A 215 2.53 -14.04 -28.27
CA GLU A 215 1.78 -15.29 -28.50
C GLU A 215 0.60 -15.09 -29.45
N ALA A 216 -0.12 -13.97 -29.30
CA ALA A 216 -1.28 -13.63 -30.13
C ALA A 216 -0.90 -13.35 -31.60
N ASN A 217 0.29 -12.81 -31.86
CA ASN A 217 0.72 -12.34 -33.19
C ASN A 217 1.76 -13.27 -33.87
N ALA A 218 2.41 -14.17 -33.09
CA ALA A 218 3.42 -15.09 -33.60
C ALA A 218 2.81 -16.43 -34.05
N SER A 219 3.61 -17.20 -34.80
CA SER A 219 3.29 -18.57 -35.24
C SER A 219 4.50 -19.49 -35.08
N GLY A 220 4.27 -20.80 -35.11
CA GLY A 220 5.34 -21.80 -35.05
C GLY A 220 6.13 -21.77 -33.72
N ALA A 221 7.44 -21.99 -33.81
CA ALA A 221 8.33 -22.14 -32.64
C ALA A 221 8.33 -20.91 -31.69
N VAL A 222 8.16 -19.71 -32.23
CA VAL A 222 8.11 -18.47 -31.43
C VAL A 222 6.86 -18.44 -30.55
N LYS A 223 5.70 -18.85 -31.08
CA LYS A 223 4.46 -18.97 -30.32
C LYS A 223 4.59 -20.01 -29.23
N ASP A 224 5.09 -21.21 -29.57
CA ASP A 224 5.23 -22.30 -28.60
C ASP A 224 6.16 -21.91 -27.44
N ALA A 225 7.28 -21.24 -27.76
CA ALA A 225 8.21 -20.73 -26.76
C ALA A 225 7.58 -19.65 -25.86
N ALA A 226 6.79 -18.72 -26.44
CA ALA A 226 6.09 -17.70 -25.66
C ALA A 226 5.06 -18.34 -24.72
N THR A 227 4.24 -19.29 -25.21
CA THR A 227 3.26 -20.04 -24.40
C THR A 227 3.96 -20.79 -23.25
N ALA A 228 5.09 -21.47 -23.52
CA ALA A 228 5.85 -22.16 -22.48
C ALA A 228 6.44 -21.21 -21.44
N ALA A 229 6.98 -20.06 -21.86
CA ALA A 229 7.51 -19.04 -20.97
C ALA A 229 6.41 -18.44 -20.08
N ILE A 230 5.23 -18.10 -20.66
CA ILE A 230 4.06 -17.63 -19.91
C ILE A 230 3.62 -18.64 -18.86
N ALA A 231 3.52 -19.94 -19.22
CA ALA A 231 3.15 -20.99 -18.29
C ALA A 231 4.14 -21.11 -17.12
N ASN A 232 5.44 -21.02 -17.39
CA ASN A 232 6.48 -21.05 -16.36
C ASN A 232 6.41 -19.83 -15.44
N ILE A 233 6.29 -18.62 -16.00
CA ILE A 233 6.14 -17.39 -15.21
C ILE A 233 4.89 -17.47 -14.35
N ASN A 234 3.73 -17.84 -14.91
CA ASN A 234 2.47 -17.95 -14.18
C ASN A 234 2.54 -18.96 -13.04
N SER A 235 3.26 -20.08 -13.21
CA SER A 235 3.48 -21.05 -12.12
C SER A 235 4.29 -20.46 -10.97
N THR A 236 5.29 -19.64 -11.27
CA THR A 236 6.11 -18.93 -10.28
C THR A 236 5.32 -17.81 -9.61
N LEU A 237 4.56 -17.02 -10.40
CA LEU A 237 3.67 -15.97 -9.88
C LEU A 237 2.61 -16.53 -8.95
N ALA A 238 2.03 -17.70 -9.26
CA ALA A 238 1.05 -18.36 -8.41
C ALA A 238 1.61 -18.70 -7.01
N LEU A 239 2.91 -19.05 -6.91
CA LEU A 239 3.57 -19.25 -5.61
C LEU A 239 3.74 -17.94 -4.85
N TRP A 240 4.10 -16.85 -5.54
CA TRP A 240 4.20 -15.52 -4.93
C TRP A 240 2.84 -14.98 -4.52
N ASP A 241 1.80 -15.17 -5.33
CA ASP A 241 0.42 -14.80 -5.01
C ASP A 241 -0.11 -15.60 -3.79
N ALA A 242 0.24 -16.89 -3.70
CA ALA A 242 -0.08 -17.68 -2.50
C ALA A 242 0.65 -17.14 -1.26
N GLY A 243 1.93 -16.79 -1.38
CA GLY A 243 2.69 -16.11 -0.33
C GLY A 243 2.08 -14.78 0.08
N GLN A 244 1.65 -13.97 -0.89
CA GLN A 244 0.98 -12.69 -0.65
C GLN A 244 -0.37 -12.87 0.08
N ASN A 245 -1.14 -13.89 -0.31
CA ASN A 245 -2.41 -14.22 0.36
C ASN A 245 -2.19 -14.71 1.80
N ILE A 246 -1.12 -15.49 2.05
CA ILE A 246 -0.72 -15.89 3.42
C ILE A 246 -0.36 -14.64 4.23
N TRP A 247 0.42 -13.71 3.68
CA TRP A 247 0.76 -12.46 4.35
C TRP A 247 -0.49 -11.63 4.69
N TYR A 248 -1.40 -11.47 3.76
CA TYR A 248 -2.68 -10.80 4.01
C TYR A 248 -3.53 -11.56 5.04
N GLY A 249 -3.46 -12.88 5.04
CA GLY A 249 -4.10 -13.74 6.03
C GLY A 249 -3.53 -13.55 7.44
N ILE A 250 -2.22 -13.42 7.58
CA ILE A 250 -1.55 -13.09 8.84
C ILE A 250 -1.98 -11.70 9.32
N SER A 251 -2.02 -10.71 8.42
CA SER A 251 -2.51 -9.37 8.74
C SER A 251 -3.96 -9.37 9.21
N LEU A 252 -4.86 -10.06 8.51
CA LEU A 252 -6.24 -10.23 8.93
C LEU A 252 -6.32 -10.96 10.28
N GLY A 253 -5.54 -12.03 10.45
CA GLY A 253 -5.46 -12.79 11.69
C GLY A 253 -5.03 -11.95 12.88
N SER A 254 -4.13 -10.98 12.70
CA SER A 254 -3.71 -10.06 13.77
C SER A 254 -4.83 -9.15 14.25
N VAL A 255 -5.67 -8.67 13.35
CA VAL A 255 -6.86 -7.87 13.67
C VAL A 255 -7.95 -8.72 14.33
N LEU A 256 -8.20 -9.92 13.77
CA LEU A 256 -9.13 -10.87 14.37
C LEU A 256 -8.67 -11.29 15.78
N LEU A 257 -7.37 -11.41 16.01
CA LEU A 257 -6.81 -11.67 17.33
C LEU A 257 -7.20 -10.58 18.33
N LEU A 258 -6.98 -9.31 17.98
CA LEU A 258 -7.34 -8.19 18.87
C LEU A 258 -8.84 -8.16 19.19
N ALA A 259 -9.68 -8.31 18.18
CA ALA A 259 -11.13 -8.34 18.36
C ALA A 259 -11.58 -9.57 19.17
N ALA A 260 -11.04 -10.75 18.86
CA ALA A 260 -11.41 -11.99 19.51
C ALA A 260 -10.90 -12.13 20.94
N ILE A 261 -9.75 -11.55 21.29
CA ILE A 261 -9.22 -11.59 22.66
C ILE A 261 -10.20 -10.95 23.64
N GLY A 262 -10.73 -9.78 23.32
CA GLY A 262 -11.72 -9.11 24.16
C GLY A 262 -12.93 -10.00 24.42
N LEU A 263 -13.45 -10.64 23.36
CA LEU A 263 -14.56 -11.59 23.44
C LEU A 263 -14.18 -12.87 24.21
N ALA A 264 -12.98 -13.41 24.00
CA ALA A 264 -12.49 -14.59 24.70
C ALA A 264 -12.40 -14.38 26.21
N ILE A 265 -12.06 -13.17 26.66
CA ILE A 265 -12.04 -12.82 28.07
C ILE A 265 -13.45 -12.73 28.64
N THR A 266 -14.33 -11.96 28.03
CA THR A 266 -15.69 -11.75 28.52
C THR A 266 -16.48 -13.06 28.52
N PHE A 267 -16.45 -13.81 27.42
CA PHE A 267 -17.11 -15.12 27.34
C PHE A 267 -16.39 -16.16 28.22
N GLY A 268 -15.06 -16.13 28.25
CA GLY A 268 -14.27 -17.09 29.04
C GLY A 268 -14.44 -16.94 30.55
N VAL A 269 -14.54 -15.73 31.09
CA VAL A 269 -14.66 -15.46 32.53
C VAL A 269 -16.12 -15.46 33.00
N MET A 270 -16.99 -14.78 32.27
CA MET A 270 -18.37 -14.53 32.71
C MET A 270 -19.38 -15.52 32.12
N GLY A 271 -19.04 -16.24 31.05
CA GLY A 271 -19.96 -17.10 30.34
C GLY A 271 -21.04 -16.36 29.56
N VAL A 272 -20.84 -15.07 29.30
CA VAL A 272 -21.81 -14.19 28.66
C VAL A 272 -21.48 -14.03 27.18
N ILE A 273 -22.46 -14.26 26.31
CA ILE A 273 -22.36 -13.98 24.87
C ILE A 273 -22.75 -12.52 24.65
N ASN A 274 -21.80 -11.69 24.24
CA ASN A 274 -22.02 -10.28 24.00
C ASN A 274 -22.07 -9.97 22.50
N MET A 275 -23.27 -9.78 21.95
CA MET A 275 -23.44 -9.37 20.55
C MET A 275 -23.05 -7.92 20.28
N ALA A 276 -23.04 -7.06 21.31
CA ALA A 276 -22.60 -5.67 21.18
C ALA A 276 -21.05 -5.52 21.17
N HIS A 277 -20.29 -6.62 21.26
CA HIS A 277 -18.83 -6.57 21.27
C HIS A 277 -18.25 -5.99 19.97
N GLY A 278 -18.87 -6.29 18.82
CA GLY A 278 -18.49 -5.67 17.55
C GLY A 278 -18.63 -4.15 17.55
N GLU A 279 -19.63 -3.63 18.27
CA GLU A 279 -19.84 -2.18 18.36
C GLU A 279 -18.76 -1.48 19.22
N MET A 280 -18.08 -2.22 20.10
CA MET A 280 -16.90 -1.69 20.80
C MET A 280 -15.74 -1.46 19.83
N VAL A 281 -15.59 -2.34 18.84
CA VAL A 281 -14.62 -2.17 17.73
C VAL A 281 -15.00 -0.92 16.91
N MET A 282 -16.25 -0.78 16.54
CA MET A 282 -16.77 0.40 15.84
C MET A 282 -16.48 1.69 16.63
N LEU A 283 -16.80 1.72 17.92
CA LEU A 283 -16.55 2.90 18.79
C LEU A 283 -15.07 3.27 18.83
N GLY A 284 -14.18 2.27 18.87
CA GLY A 284 -12.73 2.51 18.80
C GLY A 284 -12.28 3.13 17.49
N ALA A 285 -12.82 2.65 16.37
CA ALA A 285 -12.54 3.20 15.05
C ALA A 285 -13.05 4.65 14.91
N TYR A 286 -14.28 4.94 15.36
CA TYR A 286 -14.80 6.31 15.38
C TYR A 286 -14.06 7.23 16.34
N THR A 287 -13.57 6.72 17.47
CA THR A 287 -12.71 7.51 18.38
C THR A 287 -11.43 7.92 17.64
N THR A 288 -10.83 7.02 16.86
CA THR A 288 -9.65 7.34 16.05
C THR A 288 -9.96 8.41 15.02
N PHE A 289 -11.09 8.30 14.32
CA PHE A 289 -11.56 9.29 13.36
C PHE A 289 -11.69 10.68 14.01
N VAL A 290 -12.38 10.76 15.16
CA VAL A 290 -12.59 12.04 15.88
C VAL A 290 -11.25 12.63 16.33
N VAL A 291 -10.35 11.81 16.89
CA VAL A 291 -9.02 12.26 17.32
C VAL A 291 -8.24 12.83 16.14
N GLN A 292 -8.22 12.13 15.01
CA GLN A 292 -7.53 12.64 13.81
C GLN A 292 -8.18 13.90 13.25
N GLN A 293 -9.49 14.01 13.27
CA GLN A 293 -10.19 15.22 12.81
C GLN A 293 -9.86 16.42 13.69
N VAL A 294 -9.84 16.25 15.02
CA VAL A 294 -9.43 17.32 15.95
C VAL A 294 -7.97 17.70 15.73
N ILE A 295 -7.08 16.73 15.53
CA ILE A 295 -5.66 17.00 15.29
C ILE A 295 -5.46 17.72 13.96
N ARG A 296 -6.14 17.31 12.87
CA ARG A 296 -6.05 17.99 11.56
C ARG A 296 -6.50 19.45 11.62
N THR A 297 -7.56 19.76 12.40
CA THR A 297 -8.10 21.11 12.48
C THR A 297 -7.35 22.00 13.46
N SER A 298 -6.88 21.47 14.60
CA SER A 298 -6.34 22.28 15.69
C SER A 298 -4.80 22.18 15.84
N PHE A 299 -4.21 21.02 15.51
CA PHE A 299 -2.80 20.73 15.74
C PHE A 299 -2.18 19.90 14.61
N PRO A 300 -2.09 20.39 13.34
CA PRO A 300 -1.68 19.57 12.19
C PRO A 300 -0.32 18.90 12.35
N GLY A 301 0.62 19.53 13.07
CA GLY A 301 1.96 18.97 13.33
C GLY A 301 1.99 17.75 14.24
N LEU A 302 0.87 17.42 14.92
CA LEU A 302 0.76 16.23 15.77
C LEU A 302 0.13 15.03 15.04
N PHE A 303 -0.09 15.11 13.71
CA PHE A 303 -0.78 14.06 12.98
C PHE A 303 -0.09 12.70 13.08
N ASP A 304 1.23 12.67 13.07
CA ASP A 304 2.02 11.43 13.22
C ASP A 304 1.87 10.76 14.60
N TRP A 305 1.47 11.51 15.62
CA TRP A 305 1.17 11.01 16.96
C TRP A 305 -0.30 10.67 17.18
N SER A 306 -1.14 10.87 16.17
CA SER A 306 -2.60 10.69 16.27
C SER A 306 -3.00 9.30 16.78
N LEU A 307 -2.33 8.23 16.31
CA LEU A 307 -2.62 6.87 16.75
C LEU A 307 -2.20 6.60 18.19
N VAL A 308 -1.08 7.17 18.63
CA VAL A 308 -0.59 7.04 20.02
C VAL A 308 -1.58 7.69 20.98
N ILE A 309 -2.21 8.79 20.58
CA ILE A 309 -3.27 9.47 21.36
C ILE A 309 -4.60 8.72 21.24
N ALA A 310 -4.94 8.23 20.05
CA ALA A 310 -6.19 7.52 19.81
C ALA A 310 -6.28 6.18 20.57
N LEU A 311 -5.19 5.44 20.72
CA LEU A 311 -5.15 4.14 21.39
C LEU A 311 -5.70 4.16 22.83
N PRO A 312 -5.17 4.99 23.75
CA PRO A 312 -5.69 5.05 25.12
C PRO A 312 -7.12 5.61 25.15
N LEU A 313 -7.45 6.58 24.30
CA LEU A 313 -8.79 7.14 24.24
C LEU A 313 -9.81 6.11 23.73
N ALA A 314 -9.51 5.37 22.68
CA ALA A 314 -10.38 4.32 22.17
C ALA A 314 -10.58 3.19 23.21
N PHE A 315 -9.51 2.80 23.92
CA PHE A 315 -9.62 1.86 25.02
C PHE A 315 -10.57 2.38 26.11
N LEU A 316 -10.39 3.63 26.56
CA LEU A 316 -11.19 4.22 27.62
C LEU A 316 -12.66 4.39 27.21
N VAL A 317 -12.93 4.89 26.01
CA VAL A 317 -14.30 5.06 25.49
C VAL A 317 -15.02 3.72 25.40
N ALA A 318 -14.40 2.73 24.77
CA ALA A 318 -15.00 1.40 24.65
C ALA A 318 -15.14 0.69 26.01
N ALA A 319 -14.16 0.81 26.90
CA ALA A 319 -14.22 0.28 28.26
C ALA A 319 -15.32 0.93 29.10
N PHE A 320 -15.49 2.25 28.97
CA PHE A 320 -16.54 3.00 29.67
C PHE A 320 -17.94 2.60 29.18
N VAL A 321 -18.14 2.52 27.86
CA VAL A 321 -19.41 2.04 27.28
C VAL A 321 -19.66 0.58 27.69
N GLY A 322 -18.64 -0.27 27.67
CA GLY A 322 -18.72 -1.64 28.15
C GLY A 322 -19.13 -1.71 29.63
N LEU A 323 -18.56 -0.87 30.49
CA LEU A 323 -18.93 -0.78 31.89
C LEU A 323 -20.41 -0.39 32.08
N ILE A 324 -20.91 0.56 31.29
CA ILE A 324 -22.34 0.95 31.29
C ILE A 324 -23.22 -0.22 30.88
N ILE A 325 -22.86 -0.95 29.84
CA ILE A 325 -23.62 -2.12 29.36
C ILE A 325 -23.64 -3.23 30.44
N GLU A 326 -22.51 -3.51 31.06
CA GLU A 326 -22.44 -4.50 32.13
C GLU A 326 -23.33 -4.11 33.30
N ARG A 327 -23.21 -2.87 33.81
CA ARG A 327 -23.96 -2.39 34.98
C ARG A 327 -25.44 -2.16 34.69
N GLY A 328 -25.78 -1.70 33.49
CA GLY A 328 -27.16 -1.37 33.11
C GLY A 328 -27.98 -2.55 32.60
N VAL A 329 -27.32 -3.53 31.96
CA VAL A 329 -28.03 -4.62 31.27
C VAL A 329 -27.57 -6.00 31.74
N ILE A 330 -26.27 -6.33 31.56
CA ILE A 330 -25.79 -7.73 31.70
C ILE A 330 -25.88 -8.21 33.14
N ARG A 331 -25.62 -7.35 34.10
CA ARG A 331 -25.69 -7.66 35.53
C ARG A 331 -27.01 -8.32 35.94
N PHE A 332 -28.13 -7.96 35.30
CA PHE A 332 -29.47 -8.49 35.64
C PHE A 332 -29.80 -9.78 34.89
N LEU A 333 -28.96 -10.18 33.94
CA LEU A 333 -29.20 -11.31 33.04
C LEU A 333 -28.21 -12.46 33.26
N TYR A 334 -27.40 -12.42 34.34
CA TYR A 334 -26.49 -13.51 34.64
C TYR A 334 -27.20 -14.85 34.80
N GLY A 335 -26.64 -15.91 34.17
CA GLY A 335 -27.22 -17.24 34.16
C GLY A 335 -28.34 -17.43 33.14
N ARG A 336 -28.65 -16.45 32.30
CA ARG A 336 -29.67 -16.48 31.26
C ARG A 336 -29.07 -16.18 29.87
N PRO A 337 -28.38 -17.15 29.24
CA PRO A 337 -27.58 -16.84 28.05
C PRO A 337 -28.39 -16.35 26.85
N LEU A 338 -29.59 -16.87 26.62
CA LEU A 338 -30.46 -16.44 25.51
C LEU A 338 -31.01 -15.02 25.71
N GLU A 339 -31.40 -14.67 26.93
CA GLU A 339 -31.86 -13.31 27.24
C GLU A 339 -30.72 -12.29 27.13
N THR A 340 -29.52 -12.67 27.54
CA THR A 340 -28.33 -11.82 27.42
C THR A 340 -27.96 -11.60 25.96
N LEU A 341 -28.01 -12.64 25.12
CA LEU A 341 -27.77 -12.53 23.69
C LEU A 341 -28.75 -11.56 23.03
N LEU A 342 -30.05 -11.69 23.33
CA LEU A 342 -31.09 -10.83 22.76
C LEU A 342 -30.94 -9.37 23.24
N ALA A 343 -30.70 -9.18 24.54
CA ALA A 343 -30.52 -7.84 25.11
C ALA A 343 -29.29 -7.14 24.53
N THR A 344 -28.15 -7.84 24.42
CA THR A 344 -26.92 -7.25 23.83
C THR A 344 -27.07 -7.01 22.33
N TRP A 345 -27.87 -7.81 21.59
CA TRP A 345 -28.22 -7.50 20.22
C TRP A 345 -29.03 -6.21 20.09
N GLY A 346 -30.02 -6.00 20.98
CA GLY A 346 -30.75 -4.72 21.05
C GLY A 346 -29.84 -3.53 21.34
N VAL A 347 -28.88 -3.69 22.27
CA VAL A 347 -27.86 -2.65 22.57
C VAL A 347 -26.99 -2.37 21.35
N SER A 348 -26.59 -3.40 20.60
CA SER A 348 -25.83 -3.27 19.35
C SER A 348 -26.58 -2.36 18.35
N LEU A 349 -27.86 -2.60 18.12
CA LEU A 349 -28.69 -1.78 17.22
C LEU A 349 -28.78 -0.32 17.68
N ILE A 350 -28.92 -0.11 18.99
CA ILE A 350 -28.96 1.27 19.56
C ILE A 350 -27.62 1.98 19.32
N LEU A 351 -26.49 1.32 19.56
CA LEU A 351 -25.16 1.90 19.34
C LEU A 351 -24.91 2.21 17.86
N GLN A 352 -25.26 1.27 16.96
CA GLN A 352 -25.15 1.52 15.51
C GLN A 352 -25.98 2.72 15.08
N GLN A 353 -27.23 2.79 15.54
CA GLN A 353 -28.11 3.92 15.19
C GLN A 353 -27.63 5.23 15.80
N ALA A 354 -27.12 5.22 17.02
CA ALA A 354 -26.53 6.42 17.65
C ALA A 354 -25.33 6.95 16.85
N VAL A 355 -24.39 6.07 16.48
CA VAL A 355 -23.23 6.46 15.65
C VAL A 355 -23.67 6.96 14.28
N ARG A 356 -24.64 6.29 13.65
CA ARG A 356 -25.21 6.73 12.36
C ARG A 356 -25.89 8.10 12.44
N SER A 357 -26.54 8.41 13.56
CA SER A 357 -27.20 9.70 13.76
C SER A 357 -26.18 10.83 14.02
N ILE A 358 -25.05 10.52 14.66
CA ILE A 358 -24.00 11.50 14.99
C ILE A 358 -23.07 11.77 13.79
N PHE A 359 -22.60 10.73 13.12
CA PHE A 359 -21.57 10.81 12.08
C PHE A 359 -22.09 10.62 10.65
N GLY A 360 -23.38 10.27 10.50
CA GLY A 360 -23.99 9.96 9.21
C GLY A 360 -23.81 8.48 8.79
N PRO A 361 -24.48 8.07 7.69
CA PRO A 361 -24.42 6.70 7.18
C PRO A 361 -23.19 6.41 6.31
N THR A 362 -22.44 7.43 5.91
CA THR A 362 -21.29 7.33 5.00
C THR A 362 -20.04 6.79 5.70
N ASN A 363 -19.19 6.15 4.92
CA ASN A 363 -17.88 5.73 5.41
C ASN A 363 -17.01 6.96 5.65
N GLN A 364 -16.23 6.90 6.73
CA GLN A 364 -15.27 7.93 7.12
C GLN A 364 -13.86 7.41 6.88
N GLU A 365 -12.99 8.24 6.33
CA GLU A 365 -11.61 7.90 6.07
C GLU A 365 -10.71 8.32 7.23
N VAL A 366 -9.87 7.40 7.65
CA VAL A 366 -8.82 7.60 8.67
C VAL A 366 -7.46 7.48 8.00
N GLY A 367 -6.64 8.52 8.08
CA GLY A 367 -5.33 8.56 7.44
C GLY A 367 -4.28 7.77 8.22
N ASN A 368 -3.29 7.23 7.49
CA ASN A 368 -2.12 6.62 8.12
C ASN A 368 -1.08 7.70 8.46
N PRO A 369 -0.42 7.63 9.65
CA PRO A 369 0.76 8.43 9.94
C PRO A 369 1.90 8.16 8.95
N THR A 370 2.83 9.10 8.80
CA THR A 370 3.92 8.99 7.82
C THR A 370 4.81 7.77 8.05
N TRP A 371 5.08 7.42 9.32
CA TRP A 371 5.90 6.26 9.71
C TRP A 371 5.22 4.90 9.46
N MET A 372 3.90 4.86 9.23
CA MET A 372 3.15 3.66 8.81
C MET A 372 2.85 3.62 7.32
N SER A 373 3.18 4.69 6.59
CA SER A 373 2.90 4.80 5.16
C SER A 373 3.93 4.06 4.32
N GLY A 374 3.53 3.68 3.10
CA GLY A 374 4.39 3.02 2.13
C GLY A 374 4.46 1.50 2.27
N SER A 375 5.26 0.91 1.40
CA SER A 375 5.51 -0.53 1.32
C SER A 375 6.96 -0.78 0.96
N PHE A 376 7.44 -1.97 1.23
CA PHE A 376 8.70 -2.50 0.72
C PHE A 376 8.45 -3.89 0.14
N ASP A 377 9.26 -4.23 -0.86
CA ASP A 377 9.12 -5.48 -1.58
C ASP A 377 10.17 -6.49 -1.11
N VAL A 378 9.73 -7.72 -0.88
CA VAL A 378 10.59 -8.88 -0.61
C VAL A 378 10.41 -9.86 -1.76
N GLY A 379 11.26 -9.77 -2.76
CA GLY A 379 11.05 -10.44 -4.03
C GLY A 379 9.84 -9.85 -4.76
N GLN A 380 8.79 -10.65 -4.95
CA GLN A 380 7.51 -10.18 -5.52
C GLN A 380 6.40 -9.99 -4.46
N LEU A 381 6.73 -10.08 -3.16
CA LEU A 381 5.81 -9.82 -2.07
C LEU A 381 5.84 -8.34 -1.71
N ALA A 382 4.70 -7.66 -1.83
CA ALA A 382 4.54 -6.28 -1.35
C ALA A 382 4.10 -6.28 0.12
N ILE A 383 4.98 -5.85 1.01
CA ILE A 383 4.72 -5.75 2.44
C ILE A 383 4.48 -4.29 2.79
N THR A 384 3.25 -3.95 3.21
CA THR A 384 2.90 -2.61 3.64
C THR A 384 3.26 -2.41 5.12
N TRP A 385 3.84 -1.25 5.45
CA TRP A 385 4.25 -0.92 6.81
C TRP A 385 3.09 -0.91 7.81
N ASN A 386 1.92 -0.43 7.41
CA ASN A 386 0.74 -0.41 8.29
C ASN A 386 0.35 -1.82 8.78
N ARG A 387 0.34 -2.83 7.90
CA ARG A 387 0.02 -4.21 8.27
C ARG A 387 1.08 -4.84 9.17
N LEU A 388 2.35 -4.54 8.92
CA LEU A 388 3.45 -5.02 9.76
C LEU A 388 3.34 -4.44 11.19
N TRP A 389 3.08 -3.14 11.31
CA TRP A 389 2.90 -2.49 12.60
C TRP A 389 1.68 -3.03 13.36
N ILE A 390 0.56 -3.28 12.67
CA ILE A 390 -0.63 -3.88 13.29
C ILE A 390 -0.33 -5.29 13.82
N LEU A 391 0.44 -6.10 13.09
CA LEU A 391 0.84 -7.43 13.54
C LEU A 391 1.69 -7.36 14.83
N VAL A 392 2.74 -6.51 14.83
CA VAL A 392 3.61 -6.30 15.99
C VAL A 392 2.79 -5.78 17.18
N PHE A 393 1.91 -4.84 16.94
CA PHE A 393 1.02 -4.27 17.94
C PHE A 393 0.07 -5.32 18.53
N ALA A 394 -0.58 -6.14 17.69
CA ALA A 394 -1.49 -7.20 18.14
C ALA A 394 -0.78 -8.23 19.03
N LEU A 395 0.44 -8.64 18.65
CA LEU A 395 1.25 -9.54 19.46
C LEU A 395 1.71 -8.90 20.78
N THR A 396 1.99 -7.60 20.78
CA THR A 396 2.34 -6.83 21.99
C THR A 396 1.16 -6.76 22.95
N VAL A 397 -0.04 -6.42 22.47
CA VAL A 397 -1.28 -6.40 23.27
C VAL A 397 -1.58 -7.79 23.83
N PHE A 398 -1.42 -8.83 23.02
CA PHE A 398 -1.57 -10.22 23.45
C PHE A 398 -0.60 -10.59 24.56
N GLY A 399 0.69 -10.26 24.40
CA GLY A 399 1.73 -10.49 25.42
C GLY A 399 1.46 -9.74 26.72
N MET A 400 1.07 -8.46 26.62
CA MET A 400 0.69 -7.63 27.77
C MET A 400 -0.51 -8.23 28.51
N LEU A 401 -1.51 -8.69 27.78
CA LEU A 401 -2.68 -9.33 28.35
C LEU A 401 -2.33 -10.65 29.06
N LEU A 402 -1.49 -11.49 28.45
CA LEU A 402 -0.98 -12.71 29.10
C LEU A 402 -0.24 -12.38 30.41
N TYR A 403 0.55 -11.31 30.41
CA TYR A 403 1.23 -10.84 31.62
C TYR A 403 0.23 -10.43 32.69
N VAL A 404 -0.77 -9.59 32.36
CA VAL A 404 -1.84 -9.16 33.28
C VAL A 404 -2.58 -10.38 33.85
N MET A 405 -3.00 -11.31 32.98
CA MET A 405 -3.76 -12.49 33.40
C MET A 405 -2.96 -13.45 34.28
N LYS A 406 -1.64 -13.61 34.05
CA LYS A 406 -0.82 -14.59 34.78
C LYS A 406 -0.11 -14.03 36.01
N ARG A 407 0.25 -12.75 36.00
CA ARG A 407 1.18 -12.15 36.99
C ARG A 407 0.53 -11.11 37.89
N THR A 408 -0.68 -10.63 37.63
CA THR A 408 -1.32 -9.61 38.47
C THR A 408 -2.35 -10.22 39.45
N PRO A 409 -2.59 -9.55 40.60
CA PRO A 409 -3.64 -9.95 41.55
C PRO A 409 -5.03 -9.96 40.90
N TRP A 410 -5.27 -9.04 39.97
CA TRP A 410 -6.54 -8.98 39.23
C TRP A 410 -6.74 -10.19 38.33
N GLY A 411 -5.72 -10.62 37.60
CA GLY A 411 -5.77 -11.85 36.82
C GLY A 411 -6.00 -13.09 37.68
N LEU A 412 -5.47 -13.11 38.93
CA LEU A 412 -5.76 -14.17 39.89
C LEU A 412 -7.24 -14.17 40.31
N GLN A 413 -7.82 -12.99 40.62
CA GLN A 413 -9.24 -12.85 40.94
C GLN A 413 -10.14 -13.29 39.79
N MET A 414 -9.83 -12.90 38.56
CA MET A 414 -10.56 -13.34 37.36
C MET A 414 -10.57 -14.88 37.25
N ARG A 415 -9.42 -15.53 37.41
CA ARG A 415 -9.31 -17.01 37.37
C ARG A 415 -10.06 -17.67 38.53
N ALA A 416 -10.03 -17.10 39.72
CA ALA A 416 -10.78 -17.59 40.87
C ALA A 416 -12.30 -17.54 40.62
N VAL A 417 -12.81 -16.42 40.09
CA VAL A 417 -14.22 -16.25 39.72
C VAL A 417 -14.62 -17.21 38.61
N THR A 418 -13.75 -17.43 37.62
CA THR A 418 -13.98 -18.38 36.52
C THR A 418 -14.02 -19.82 37.00
N ALA A 419 -13.17 -20.19 37.97
CA ALA A 419 -13.11 -21.55 38.52
C ALA A 419 -14.35 -21.87 39.36
N ASN A 420 -14.67 -21.04 40.35
CA ASN A 420 -15.86 -21.16 41.17
C ASN A 420 -16.30 -19.81 41.74
N ARG A 421 -17.35 -19.23 41.15
CA ARG A 421 -17.87 -17.92 41.49
C ARG A 421 -18.34 -17.82 42.94
N ARG A 422 -19.06 -18.85 43.47
CA ARG A 422 -19.58 -18.85 44.83
C ARG A 422 -18.46 -18.92 45.87
N MET A 423 -17.48 -19.79 45.64
CA MET A 423 -16.33 -19.92 46.50
C MET A 423 -15.46 -18.65 46.51
N ALA A 424 -15.24 -18.04 45.33
CA ALA A 424 -14.49 -16.78 45.23
C ALA A 424 -15.17 -15.66 46.05
N ALA A 425 -16.52 -15.57 45.99
CA ALA A 425 -17.26 -14.60 46.82
C ALA A 425 -17.12 -14.87 48.31
N SER A 426 -17.17 -16.14 48.73
CA SER A 426 -16.97 -16.53 50.14
C SER A 426 -15.56 -16.22 50.65
N MET A 427 -14.55 -16.19 49.78
CA MET A 427 -13.18 -15.80 50.08
C MET A 427 -12.94 -14.26 50.06
N GLY A 428 -14.02 -13.46 49.96
CA GLY A 428 -13.96 -12.01 50.00
C GLY A 428 -13.74 -11.29 48.67
N ILE A 429 -13.71 -12.02 47.55
CA ILE A 429 -13.58 -11.40 46.24
C ILE A 429 -14.91 -10.73 45.87
N ARG A 430 -14.87 -9.45 45.55
CA ARG A 430 -16.05 -8.67 45.08
C ARG A 430 -16.40 -9.03 43.64
N THR A 431 -17.04 -10.19 43.42
CA THR A 431 -17.34 -10.73 42.09
C THR A 431 -18.04 -9.74 41.17
N PRO A 432 -18.98 -8.85 41.59
CA PRO A 432 -19.59 -7.88 40.72
C PRO A 432 -18.62 -6.83 40.15
N TRP A 433 -17.55 -6.51 40.88
CA TRP A 433 -16.51 -5.60 40.38
C TRP A 433 -15.54 -6.31 39.43
N VAL A 434 -15.21 -7.58 39.72
CA VAL A 434 -14.40 -8.39 38.83
C VAL A 434 -15.07 -8.54 37.47
N ASP A 435 -16.38 -8.81 37.46
CA ASP A 435 -17.16 -8.93 36.22
C ASP A 435 -17.17 -7.61 35.43
N ALA A 436 -17.52 -6.49 36.11
CA ALA A 436 -17.59 -5.19 35.47
C ALA A 436 -16.24 -4.75 34.86
N LEU A 437 -15.14 -4.94 35.60
CA LEU A 437 -13.79 -4.64 35.10
C LEU A 437 -13.35 -5.59 33.99
N THR A 438 -13.73 -6.87 34.08
CA THR A 438 -13.45 -7.86 33.02
C THR A 438 -14.17 -7.49 31.72
N PHE A 439 -15.43 -7.09 31.83
CA PHE A 439 -16.21 -6.65 30.68
C PHE A 439 -15.67 -5.35 30.09
N ALA A 440 -15.29 -4.39 30.94
CA ALA A 440 -14.65 -3.15 30.53
C ALA A 440 -13.29 -3.41 29.83
N LEU A 441 -12.46 -4.30 30.37
CA LEU A 441 -11.19 -4.69 29.73
C LEU A 441 -11.43 -5.30 28.35
N GLY A 442 -12.34 -6.29 28.26
CA GLY A 442 -12.64 -6.93 26.98
C GLY A 442 -13.18 -5.94 25.93
N SER A 443 -14.07 -5.03 26.36
CA SER A 443 -14.59 -3.93 25.53
C SER A 443 -13.51 -2.94 25.12
N GLY A 444 -12.61 -2.57 26.05
CA GLY A 444 -11.49 -1.67 25.76
C GLY A 444 -10.51 -2.26 24.74
N ILE A 445 -10.20 -3.57 24.84
CA ILE A 445 -9.37 -4.27 23.84
C ILE A 445 -10.07 -4.31 22.47
N ALA A 446 -11.39 -4.50 22.45
CA ALA A 446 -12.16 -4.37 21.19
C ALA A 446 -12.06 -2.95 20.61
N GLY A 447 -12.07 -1.91 21.46
CA GLY A 447 -11.82 -0.52 21.01
C GLY A 447 -10.43 -0.37 20.38
N ILE A 448 -9.39 -0.96 20.98
CA ILE A 448 -8.04 -1.00 20.38
C ILE A 448 -8.04 -1.74 19.03
N ALA A 449 -8.79 -2.83 18.89
CA ALA A 449 -8.96 -3.50 17.60
C ALA A 449 -9.57 -2.56 16.54
N GLY A 450 -10.49 -1.68 16.95
CA GLY A 450 -11.07 -0.65 16.10
C GLY A 450 -10.05 0.36 15.60
N VAL A 451 -9.08 0.76 16.45
CA VAL A 451 -7.96 1.63 16.02
C VAL A 451 -7.11 0.94 14.96
N ALA A 452 -6.77 -0.33 15.15
CA ALA A 452 -6.01 -1.10 14.17
C ALA A 452 -6.76 -1.27 12.85
N LEU A 453 -8.08 -1.54 12.91
CA LEU A 453 -8.93 -1.67 11.75
C LEU A 453 -9.03 -0.39 10.93
N SER A 454 -9.14 0.76 11.59
CA SER A 454 -9.25 2.05 10.91
C SER A 454 -8.03 2.41 10.05
N GLN A 455 -6.89 1.70 10.22
CA GLN A 455 -5.67 1.90 9.42
C GLN A 455 -5.62 1.05 8.15
N ILE A 456 -6.54 0.10 7.98
CA ILE A 456 -6.57 -0.82 6.82
C ILE A 456 -7.93 -0.86 6.13
N ASP A 457 -8.95 -0.31 6.76
CA ASP A 457 -10.32 -0.30 6.25
C ASP A 457 -11.00 1.03 6.61
N ASN A 458 -12.03 1.40 5.86
CA ASN A 458 -12.82 2.60 6.13
C ASN A 458 -13.71 2.41 7.37
N VAL A 459 -13.83 3.47 8.15
CA VAL A 459 -14.69 3.47 9.34
C VAL A 459 -16.15 3.68 8.95
N SER A 460 -17.01 2.72 9.29
CA SER A 460 -18.43 2.78 8.99
C SER A 460 -19.28 2.38 10.21
N PRO A 461 -20.57 2.83 10.28
CA PRO A 461 -21.46 2.41 11.34
C PRO A 461 -21.73 0.89 11.37
N ASN A 462 -21.47 0.17 10.29
CA ASN A 462 -21.66 -1.27 10.19
C ASN A 462 -20.37 -2.07 10.43
N LEU A 463 -19.23 -1.40 10.69
CA LEU A 463 -17.91 -2.04 10.83
C LEU A 463 -17.93 -3.19 11.84
N GLY A 464 -18.50 -2.95 13.03
CA GLY A 464 -18.55 -3.95 14.11
C GLY A 464 -19.30 -5.21 13.74
N ARG A 465 -20.36 -5.10 12.95
CA ARG A 465 -21.21 -6.22 12.54
C ARG A 465 -20.47 -7.23 11.67
N GLY A 466 -19.52 -6.79 10.86
CA GLY A 466 -18.69 -7.68 10.05
C GLY A 466 -17.71 -8.50 10.87
N TYR A 467 -17.19 -7.93 11.95
CA TYR A 467 -16.13 -8.54 12.75
C TYR A 467 -16.60 -9.34 13.97
N ILE A 468 -17.84 -9.14 14.45
CA ILE A 468 -18.38 -9.92 15.59
C ILE A 468 -18.50 -11.40 15.26
N ILE A 469 -18.96 -11.74 14.06
CA ILE A 469 -19.12 -13.13 13.61
C ILE A 469 -17.75 -13.80 13.51
N ASP A 470 -16.79 -13.13 12.87
CA ASP A 470 -15.42 -13.63 12.70
C ASP A 470 -14.74 -13.82 14.07
N SER A 471 -14.89 -12.86 15.00
CA SER A 471 -14.35 -12.94 16.36
C SER A 471 -14.96 -14.09 17.16
N PHE A 472 -16.27 -14.33 17.01
CA PHE A 472 -16.94 -15.43 17.66
C PHE A 472 -16.46 -16.79 17.11
N MET A 473 -16.30 -16.89 15.79
CA MET A 473 -15.72 -18.09 15.14
C MET A 473 -14.31 -18.38 15.67
N VAL A 474 -13.46 -17.36 15.79
CA VAL A 474 -12.10 -17.49 16.34
C VAL A 474 -12.13 -18.05 17.77
N VAL A 475 -12.97 -17.47 18.65
CA VAL A 475 -13.06 -17.89 20.06
C VAL A 475 -13.57 -19.30 20.20
N VAL A 476 -14.62 -19.68 19.45
CA VAL A 476 -15.20 -21.03 19.51
C VAL A 476 -14.27 -22.07 18.89
N PHE A 477 -13.65 -21.77 17.76
CA PHE A 477 -12.67 -22.66 17.13
C PHE A 477 -11.42 -22.84 18.01
N GLY A 478 -10.90 -21.75 18.58
CA GLY A 478 -9.73 -21.78 19.45
C GLY A 478 -9.98 -22.49 20.79
N GLY A 479 -11.21 -22.44 21.28
CA GLY A 479 -11.63 -22.94 22.59
C GLY A 479 -11.90 -21.81 23.57
N VAL A 480 -13.14 -21.73 24.03
CA VAL A 480 -13.63 -20.63 24.88
C VAL A 480 -12.79 -20.44 26.14
N GLY A 481 -12.30 -19.22 26.36
CA GLY A 481 -11.51 -18.86 27.53
C GLY A 481 -10.01 -19.23 27.45
N ASN A 482 -9.55 -19.83 26.35
CA ASN A 482 -8.14 -20.13 26.15
C ASN A 482 -7.50 -19.10 25.20
N LEU A 483 -6.66 -18.20 25.75
CA LEU A 483 -6.01 -17.15 24.96
C LEU A 483 -5.07 -17.71 23.88
N TRP A 484 -4.36 -18.81 24.13
CA TRP A 484 -3.52 -19.45 23.11
C TRP A 484 -4.35 -20.05 22.00
N GLY A 485 -5.52 -20.63 22.35
CA GLY A 485 -6.48 -21.09 21.36
C GLY A 485 -7.00 -19.95 20.49
N THR A 486 -7.28 -18.79 21.09
CA THR A 486 -7.70 -17.59 20.36
C THR A 486 -6.61 -17.11 19.41
N LEU A 487 -5.32 -17.12 19.83
CA LEU A 487 -4.20 -16.77 18.94
C LEU A 487 -4.14 -17.69 17.71
N VAL A 488 -4.08 -19.01 17.94
CA VAL A 488 -4.00 -19.99 16.85
C VAL A 488 -5.24 -19.91 15.96
N GLY A 489 -6.42 -19.77 16.56
CA GLY A 489 -7.69 -19.63 15.84
C GLY A 489 -7.71 -18.40 14.94
N ALA A 490 -7.28 -17.24 15.45
CA ALA A 490 -7.28 -15.99 14.70
C ALA A 490 -6.37 -16.05 13.46
N PHE A 491 -5.14 -16.52 13.62
CA PHE A 491 -4.22 -16.65 12.49
C PHE A 491 -4.64 -17.73 11.50
N SER A 492 -5.10 -18.89 11.99
CA SER A 492 -5.60 -19.97 11.11
C SER A 492 -6.78 -19.50 10.27
N LEU A 493 -7.77 -18.87 10.89
CA LEU A 493 -8.96 -18.38 10.17
C LEU A 493 -8.63 -17.19 9.27
N GLY A 494 -7.73 -16.29 9.68
CA GLY A 494 -7.26 -15.21 8.85
C GLY A 494 -6.59 -15.70 7.57
N ILE A 495 -5.69 -16.69 7.68
CA ILE A 495 -5.00 -17.30 6.53
C ILE A 495 -6.01 -18.05 5.64
N VAL A 496 -6.86 -18.90 6.21
CA VAL A 496 -7.84 -19.67 5.43
C VAL A 496 -8.79 -18.74 4.68
N ASN A 497 -9.30 -17.68 5.30
CA ASN A 497 -10.14 -16.69 4.63
C ASN A 497 -9.43 -16.06 3.42
N LYS A 498 -8.18 -15.61 3.60
CA LYS A 498 -7.44 -14.92 2.52
C LYS A 498 -6.96 -15.87 1.41
N VAL A 499 -6.69 -17.12 1.72
CA VAL A 499 -6.37 -18.14 0.71
C VAL A 499 -7.60 -18.56 -0.09
N LEU A 500 -8.80 -18.60 0.52
CA LEU A 500 -10.05 -18.94 -0.16
C LEU A 500 -10.61 -17.78 -1.00
N GLU A 501 -10.32 -16.54 -0.64
CA GLU A 501 -10.90 -15.34 -1.26
C GLU A 501 -10.69 -15.26 -2.78
N PRO A 502 -9.51 -15.56 -3.37
CA PRO A 502 -9.31 -15.56 -4.82
C PRO A 502 -10.14 -16.62 -5.57
N TYR A 503 -10.48 -17.73 -4.92
CA TYR A 503 -11.18 -18.85 -5.56
C TYR A 503 -12.70 -18.78 -5.40
N ALA A 504 -13.16 -18.38 -4.20
CA ALA A 504 -14.57 -18.37 -3.86
C ALA A 504 -15.18 -16.95 -3.74
N GLY A 505 -14.32 -15.92 -3.79
CA GLY A 505 -14.73 -14.55 -3.44
C GLY A 505 -14.88 -14.35 -1.93
N ALA A 506 -14.91 -13.09 -1.48
CA ALA A 506 -14.88 -12.73 -0.06
C ALA A 506 -16.11 -13.25 0.73
N VAL A 507 -17.29 -13.26 0.12
CA VAL A 507 -18.55 -13.67 0.78
C VAL A 507 -18.66 -15.18 0.87
N LEU A 508 -18.48 -15.89 -0.27
CA LEU A 508 -18.56 -17.36 -0.28
C LEU A 508 -17.42 -17.98 0.52
N GLY A 509 -16.21 -17.38 0.51
CA GLY A 509 -15.09 -17.81 1.34
C GLY A 509 -15.46 -17.82 2.82
N LYS A 510 -16.08 -16.75 3.34
CA LYS A 510 -16.56 -16.68 4.73
C LYS A 510 -17.63 -17.75 5.04
N ILE A 511 -18.56 -18.00 4.11
CA ILE A 511 -19.58 -19.04 4.28
C ILE A 511 -18.93 -20.42 4.37
N VAL A 512 -17.97 -20.73 3.50
CA VAL A 512 -17.23 -22.00 3.53
C VAL A 512 -16.51 -22.18 4.86
N VAL A 513 -15.81 -21.14 5.34
CA VAL A 513 -15.13 -21.16 6.64
C VAL A 513 -16.13 -21.40 7.77
N LEU A 514 -17.28 -20.72 7.77
CA LEU A 514 -18.34 -20.93 8.77
C LEU A 514 -18.82 -22.37 8.79
N VAL A 515 -19.11 -22.95 7.62
CA VAL A 515 -19.53 -24.37 7.50
C VAL A 515 -18.45 -25.31 8.02
N LEU A 516 -17.18 -25.08 7.67
CA LEU A 516 -16.06 -25.89 8.17
C LEU A 516 -15.94 -25.83 9.70
N ILE A 517 -16.14 -24.65 10.30
CA ILE A 517 -16.13 -24.50 11.76
C ILE A 517 -17.31 -25.24 12.40
N ILE A 518 -18.51 -25.15 11.83
CA ILE A 518 -19.68 -25.88 12.33
C ILE A 518 -19.41 -27.41 12.32
N LEU A 519 -18.89 -27.94 11.23
CA LEU A 519 -18.51 -29.34 11.12
C LEU A 519 -17.40 -29.74 12.10
N PHE A 520 -16.42 -28.82 12.32
CA PHE A 520 -15.35 -29.03 13.30
C PHE A 520 -15.90 -29.09 14.73
N ILE A 521 -16.80 -28.17 15.10
CA ILE A 521 -17.41 -28.12 16.45
C ILE A 521 -18.27 -29.36 16.73
N GLN A 522 -18.97 -29.90 15.72
CA GLN A 522 -19.72 -31.16 15.86
C GLN A 522 -18.80 -32.32 16.28
N LYS A 523 -17.55 -32.35 15.79
CA LYS A 523 -16.56 -33.38 16.17
C LYS A 523 -15.78 -33.01 17.46
N ARG A 524 -15.54 -31.73 17.70
CA ARG A 524 -14.78 -31.23 18.85
C ARG A 524 -15.48 -30.03 19.50
N PRO A 525 -16.53 -30.23 20.29
CA PRO A 525 -17.37 -29.17 20.85
C PRO A 525 -16.61 -28.21 21.80
N ARG A 526 -15.45 -28.64 22.32
CA ARG A 526 -14.60 -27.81 23.20
C ARG A 526 -13.55 -26.98 22.46
N GLY A 527 -13.54 -26.96 21.12
CA GLY A 527 -12.55 -26.29 20.31
C GLY A 527 -11.19 -27.00 20.25
N LEU A 528 -10.15 -26.30 19.71
CA LEU A 528 -8.79 -26.85 19.58
C LEU A 528 -8.10 -27.07 20.93
N PHE A 529 -8.23 -26.10 21.84
CA PHE A 529 -7.53 -26.06 23.13
C PHE A 529 -8.53 -26.09 24.28
N ALA A 530 -9.09 -27.27 24.56
CA ALA A 530 -10.03 -27.45 25.65
C ALA A 530 -9.37 -27.14 27.01
N LEU A 531 -9.99 -26.30 27.84
CA LEU A 531 -9.59 -26.12 29.22
C LEU A 531 -9.93 -27.38 30.04
N LYS A 532 -8.92 -28.03 30.63
CA LYS A 532 -9.11 -29.14 31.55
C LYS A 532 -9.68 -28.62 32.86
N GLY A 533 -10.81 -29.15 33.34
CA GLY A 533 -11.36 -28.88 34.66
C GLY A 533 -12.63 -28.03 34.73
N ARG A 534 -13.17 -27.53 33.61
CA ARG A 534 -14.50 -26.92 33.59
C ARG A 534 -15.55 -28.01 33.35
N ALA A 535 -16.35 -28.28 34.33
CA ALA A 535 -17.60 -29.04 34.11
C ALA A 535 -18.45 -28.13 33.19
N VAL A 536 -18.58 -28.49 31.93
CA VAL A 536 -19.65 -27.97 31.08
C VAL A 536 -20.91 -28.61 31.67
N GLU A 537 -21.72 -27.84 32.37
CA GLU A 537 -23.06 -28.22 32.67
C GLU A 537 -23.74 -28.54 31.32
N ALA A 538 -24.10 -29.81 31.18
CA ALA A 538 -24.86 -30.35 30.05
C ALA A 538 -26.24 -29.71 29.98
#